data_40af4480ee3398948c5119b078fc4d33
#
_entry.id   40af4480ee3398948c5119b078fc4d33
#
_cell.length_a   1.000
_cell.length_b   1.000
_cell.length_c   1.000
_cell.angle_alpha   90.00
_cell.angle_beta   90.00
_cell.angle_gamma   90.00
#
_symmetry.space_group_name_H-M   'P 1'
#
loop_
_entity.id
_entity.type
_entity.pdbx_description
1 polymer ?
#
loop_
_entity_poly.entity_id
_entity_poly.type
_entity_poly.pdbx_seq_one_letter_code
_entity_poly.pdbx_strand_id
1 'polypeptide(L)'
;MAFTADIGKFEFGEAYKSAFAGKRVLITGSGKDGGIGQALALAAAANGADSVGVHFHSSYRDGFDLVDAIRERGVNAFALQADVTSLSDLWASRSYIIEQMGGKSPDVIVCNSGLSEGGYRFGRALPEIEGESRAERRVRVRQSFMDNLRESRLVMDTKREGFVSWTHLWAGDAVYHKTALQLLYVSSMQAIEPGIAVPGYVVAKWAVLRLPEILRVNLCMVSEMVSCFCIMFQLI
;
A
#
# COMPACT_ATOMS: atom_id res chain seq x y z
N MET A 1 -14.96 -11.09 -16.21
CA MET A 1 -15.92 -11.58 -15.20
C MET A 1 -16.25 -10.40 -14.32
N ALA A 2 -17.52 -10.14 -14.03
CA ALA A 2 -17.88 -9.13 -13.05
C ALA A 2 -17.32 -9.56 -11.69
N PHE A 3 -16.78 -8.61 -10.95
CA PHE A 3 -16.28 -8.84 -9.59
C PHE A 3 -17.47 -9.22 -8.69
N THR A 4 -17.51 -10.47 -8.23
CA THR A 4 -18.61 -11.01 -7.41
C THR A 4 -18.14 -11.28 -5.97
N ALA A 5 -17.36 -10.36 -5.38
CA ALA A 5 -17.00 -10.54 -3.98
C ALA A 5 -18.24 -10.44 -3.11
N ASP A 6 -18.50 -11.48 -2.36
CA ASP A 6 -19.46 -11.46 -1.28
C ASP A 6 -18.89 -10.61 -0.14
N ILE A 7 -19.25 -9.32 -0.12
CA ILE A 7 -18.76 -8.37 0.89
C ILE A 7 -19.12 -8.81 2.31
N GLY A 8 -20.20 -9.57 2.50
CA GLY A 8 -20.56 -10.10 3.80
C GLY A 8 -19.49 -10.97 4.46
N LYS A 9 -18.63 -11.61 3.65
CA LYS A 9 -17.47 -12.37 4.17
C LYS A 9 -16.40 -11.50 4.85
N PHE A 10 -16.46 -10.20 4.67
CA PHE A 10 -15.52 -9.23 5.28
C PHE A 10 -16.11 -8.53 6.51
N GLU A 11 -17.33 -8.86 6.93
CA GLU A 11 -17.91 -8.38 8.17
C GLU A 11 -17.12 -8.92 9.37
N PHE A 12 -16.82 -8.03 10.31
CA PHE A 12 -16.21 -8.42 11.57
C PHE A 12 -17.26 -9.02 12.52
N GLY A 13 -16.81 -9.80 13.51
CA GLY A 13 -17.69 -10.27 14.57
C GLY A 13 -18.38 -9.10 15.30
N GLU A 14 -19.49 -9.37 15.98
CA GLU A 14 -20.38 -8.37 16.59
C GLU A 14 -19.65 -7.29 17.42
N ALA A 15 -18.54 -7.64 18.10
CA ALA A 15 -17.75 -6.69 18.89
C ALA A 15 -17.04 -5.61 18.05
N TYR A 16 -16.85 -5.83 16.75
CA TYR A 16 -16.11 -4.96 15.85
C TYR A 16 -16.87 -4.57 14.58
N LYS A 17 -18.13 -4.91 14.48
CA LYS A 17 -18.99 -4.70 13.30
C LYS A 17 -19.10 -3.23 12.88
N SER A 18 -18.85 -2.31 13.80
CA SER A 18 -18.85 -0.86 13.54
C SER A 18 -17.46 -0.22 13.68
N ALA A 19 -16.41 -1.00 13.52
CA ALA A 19 -15.04 -0.51 13.71
C ALA A 19 -14.68 0.69 12.80
N PHE A 20 -15.30 0.77 11.63
CA PHE A 20 -15.14 1.87 10.68
C PHE A 20 -16.34 2.82 10.63
N ALA A 21 -17.27 2.75 11.59
CA ALA A 21 -18.49 3.57 11.57
C ALA A 21 -18.18 5.06 11.44
N GLY A 22 -18.67 5.67 10.36
CA GLY A 22 -18.48 7.08 10.03
C GLY A 22 -17.05 7.47 9.66
N LYS A 23 -16.15 6.52 9.41
CA LYS A 23 -14.76 6.78 9.04
C LYS A 23 -14.58 6.94 7.53
N ARG A 24 -13.74 7.88 7.14
CA ARG A 24 -13.23 8.05 5.78
C ARG A 24 -11.92 7.28 5.66
N VAL A 25 -11.90 6.23 4.86
CA VAL A 25 -10.79 5.29 4.76
C VAL A 25 -10.14 5.39 3.38
N LEU A 26 -8.83 5.59 3.34
CA LEU A 26 -8.05 5.55 2.11
C LEU A 26 -7.09 4.36 2.15
N ILE A 27 -7.11 3.52 1.12
CA ILE A 27 -6.21 2.36 1.04
C ILE A 27 -5.35 2.46 -0.21
N THR A 28 -4.04 2.57 -0.02
CA THR A 28 -3.13 2.61 -1.16
C THR A 28 -2.86 1.19 -1.69
N GLY A 29 -2.80 1.04 -3.04
CA GLY A 29 -2.57 -0.26 -3.67
C GLY A 29 -3.72 -1.25 -3.48
N SER A 30 -4.96 -0.77 -3.50
CA SER A 30 -6.16 -1.59 -3.30
C SER A 30 -6.84 -2.04 -4.59
N GLY A 31 -6.40 -1.54 -5.76
CA GLY A 31 -7.06 -1.84 -7.03
C GLY A 31 -6.74 -3.20 -7.64
N LYS A 32 -5.88 -4.03 -7.06
CA LYS A 32 -5.56 -5.36 -7.60
C LYS A 32 -6.52 -6.41 -7.05
N ASP A 33 -7.16 -7.18 -7.96
CA ASP A 33 -8.03 -8.29 -7.59
C ASP A 33 -7.29 -9.36 -6.78
N GLY A 34 -7.94 -9.89 -5.74
CA GLY A 34 -7.36 -10.86 -4.81
C GLY A 34 -6.23 -10.31 -3.93
N GLY A 35 -5.98 -9.00 -3.95
CA GLY A 35 -4.92 -8.36 -3.16
C GLY A 35 -5.36 -8.01 -1.73
N ILE A 36 -4.37 -7.87 -0.83
CA ILE A 36 -4.60 -7.44 0.57
C ILE A 36 -5.33 -6.10 0.61
N GLY A 37 -4.95 -5.13 -0.22
CA GLY A 37 -5.59 -3.82 -0.27
C GLY A 37 -7.06 -3.88 -0.65
N GLN A 38 -7.44 -4.76 -1.58
CA GLN A 38 -8.83 -5.01 -1.95
C GLN A 38 -9.62 -5.56 -0.75
N ALA A 39 -9.08 -6.59 -0.08
CA ALA A 39 -9.72 -7.18 1.09
C ALA A 39 -9.92 -6.15 2.22
N LEU A 40 -8.95 -5.26 2.43
CA LEU A 40 -9.05 -4.17 3.40
C LEU A 40 -10.12 -3.13 3.02
N ALA A 41 -10.24 -2.81 1.72
CA ALA A 41 -11.28 -1.89 1.23
C ALA A 41 -12.69 -2.47 1.42
N LEU A 42 -12.86 -3.76 1.11
CA LEU A 42 -14.12 -4.48 1.35
C LEU A 42 -14.45 -4.58 2.84
N ALA A 43 -13.44 -4.86 3.69
CA ALA A 43 -13.62 -4.90 5.13
C ALA A 43 -14.02 -3.52 5.70
N ALA A 44 -13.39 -2.44 5.24
CA ALA A 44 -13.77 -1.09 5.66
C ALA A 44 -15.23 -0.79 5.29
N ALA A 45 -15.64 -1.10 4.06
CA ALA A 45 -17.00 -0.91 3.59
C ALA A 45 -18.02 -1.77 4.36
N ALA A 46 -17.73 -3.05 4.58
CA ALA A 46 -18.61 -3.98 5.29
C ALA A 46 -18.80 -3.62 6.77
N ASN A 47 -17.86 -2.88 7.36
CA ASN A 47 -17.86 -2.54 8.79
C ASN A 47 -18.11 -1.04 9.06
N GLY A 48 -18.86 -0.39 8.18
CA GLY A 48 -19.51 0.90 8.45
C GLY A 48 -18.72 2.14 8.03
N ALA A 49 -17.70 2.01 7.15
CA ALA A 49 -17.03 3.19 6.62
C ALA A 49 -18.00 4.13 5.91
N ASP A 50 -17.82 5.44 6.13
CA ASP A 50 -18.59 6.49 5.45
C ASP A 50 -18.14 6.62 4.00
N SER A 51 -16.83 6.57 3.78
CA SER A 51 -16.27 6.58 2.44
C SER A 51 -14.98 5.76 2.34
N VAL A 52 -14.75 5.17 1.15
CA VAL A 52 -13.58 4.34 0.85
C VAL A 52 -12.89 4.84 -0.42
N GLY A 53 -11.66 5.31 -0.28
CA GLY A 53 -10.79 5.63 -1.41
C GLY A 53 -10.01 4.40 -1.86
N VAL A 54 -10.20 4.00 -3.10
CA VAL A 54 -9.52 2.88 -3.76
C VAL A 54 -8.39 3.42 -4.63
N HIS A 55 -7.16 3.34 -4.12
CA HIS A 55 -6.00 3.81 -4.86
C HIS A 55 -5.30 2.69 -5.62
N PHE A 56 -4.88 2.97 -6.85
CA PHE A 56 -4.08 2.10 -7.71
C PHE A 56 -3.15 2.91 -8.62
N HIS A 57 -2.11 2.26 -9.13
CA HIS A 57 -1.24 2.83 -10.16
C HIS A 57 -1.65 2.37 -11.57
N SER A 58 -1.79 1.05 -11.79
CA SER A 58 -2.03 0.46 -13.11
C SER A 58 -3.23 -0.50 -13.20
N SER A 59 -3.81 -0.88 -12.07
CA SER A 59 -4.93 -1.84 -12.00
C SER A 59 -6.28 -1.14 -12.23
N TYR A 60 -6.48 -0.52 -13.39
CA TYR A 60 -7.67 0.28 -13.71
C TYR A 60 -8.96 -0.51 -13.55
N ARG A 61 -9.08 -1.60 -14.30
CA ARG A 61 -10.31 -2.37 -14.37
C ARG A 61 -10.73 -2.86 -12.99
N ASP A 62 -9.82 -3.55 -12.32
CA ASP A 62 -10.09 -4.13 -11.00
C ASP A 62 -10.40 -3.05 -9.95
N GLY A 63 -9.72 -1.89 -10.05
CA GLY A 63 -9.94 -0.75 -9.16
C GLY A 63 -11.33 -0.12 -9.32
N PHE A 64 -11.80 0.04 -10.54
CA PHE A 64 -13.16 0.54 -10.81
C PHE A 64 -14.23 -0.50 -10.46
N ASP A 65 -14.02 -1.77 -10.79
CA ASP A 65 -14.92 -2.86 -10.42
C ASP A 65 -15.08 -2.94 -8.89
N LEU A 66 -14.00 -2.72 -8.13
CA LEU A 66 -14.05 -2.64 -6.66
C LEU A 66 -14.84 -1.43 -6.15
N VAL A 67 -14.64 -0.26 -6.75
CA VAL A 67 -15.42 0.95 -6.40
C VAL A 67 -16.90 0.72 -6.60
N ASP A 68 -17.29 0.15 -7.74
CA ASP A 68 -18.69 -0.12 -8.05
C ASP A 68 -19.29 -1.14 -7.07
N ALA A 69 -18.56 -2.21 -6.74
CA ALA A 69 -18.98 -3.20 -5.76
C ALA A 69 -19.20 -2.59 -4.35
N ILE A 70 -18.37 -1.63 -3.96
CA ILE A 70 -18.53 -0.92 -2.68
C ILE A 70 -19.76 0.00 -2.73
N ARG A 71 -19.95 0.73 -3.83
CA ARG A 71 -21.11 1.63 -4.03
C ARG A 71 -22.45 0.89 -4.02
N GLU A 72 -22.50 -0.30 -4.60
CA GLU A 72 -23.70 -1.16 -4.57
C GLU A 72 -24.15 -1.50 -3.14
N ARG A 73 -23.27 -1.38 -2.16
CA ARG A 73 -23.58 -1.56 -0.72
C ARG A 73 -23.96 -0.26 -0.01
N GLY A 74 -24.10 0.82 -0.75
CA GLY A 74 -24.50 2.12 -0.20
C GLY A 74 -23.37 2.90 0.49
N VAL A 75 -22.13 2.45 0.37
CA VAL A 75 -20.94 3.17 0.89
C VAL A 75 -20.40 4.09 -0.20
N ASN A 76 -20.09 5.33 0.15
CA ASN A 76 -19.40 6.21 -0.79
C ASN A 76 -18.00 5.65 -1.13
N ALA A 77 -17.70 5.52 -2.42
CA ALA A 77 -16.39 5.04 -2.86
C ALA A 77 -15.91 5.80 -4.09
N PHE A 78 -14.60 5.96 -4.23
CA PHE A 78 -14.00 6.60 -5.39
C PHE A 78 -12.66 5.95 -5.76
N ALA A 79 -12.37 5.98 -7.06
CA ALA A 79 -11.12 5.52 -7.61
C ALA A 79 -10.09 6.65 -7.61
N LEU A 80 -8.86 6.34 -7.23
CA LEU A 80 -7.73 7.24 -7.26
C LEU A 80 -6.57 6.57 -7.99
N GLN A 81 -6.22 7.10 -9.15
CA GLN A 81 -5.00 6.69 -9.82
C GLN A 81 -3.87 7.65 -9.50
N ALA A 82 -2.78 7.12 -8.95
CA ALA A 82 -1.56 7.89 -8.71
C ALA A 82 -0.33 6.97 -8.61
N ASP A 83 0.83 7.50 -8.93
CA ASP A 83 2.11 6.88 -8.57
C ASP A 83 2.52 7.37 -7.17
N VAL A 84 2.60 6.44 -6.22
CA VAL A 84 2.98 6.77 -4.83
C VAL A 84 4.42 7.30 -4.70
N THR A 85 5.25 7.16 -5.73
CA THR A 85 6.62 7.69 -5.77
C THR A 85 6.70 9.09 -6.39
N SER A 86 5.60 9.57 -7.00
CA SER A 86 5.51 10.89 -7.63
C SER A 86 4.96 11.92 -6.66
N LEU A 87 5.78 12.90 -6.28
CA LEU A 87 5.35 14.01 -5.40
C LEU A 87 4.25 14.87 -6.04
N SER A 88 4.29 15.03 -7.37
CA SER A 88 3.24 15.75 -8.10
C SER A 88 1.89 15.03 -8.05
N ASP A 89 1.89 13.70 -8.21
CA ASP A 89 0.68 12.90 -8.12
C ASP A 89 0.10 12.91 -6.70
N LEU A 90 0.96 12.80 -5.70
CA LEU A 90 0.58 12.89 -4.29
C LEU A 90 -0.12 14.21 -3.98
N TRP A 91 0.48 15.31 -4.42
CA TRP A 91 -0.09 16.65 -4.18
C TRP A 91 -1.43 16.85 -4.91
N ALA A 92 -1.51 16.43 -6.18
CA ALA A 92 -2.75 16.47 -6.94
C ALA A 92 -3.84 15.60 -6.32
N SER A 93 -3.45 14.40 -5.84
CA SER A 93 -4.35 13.46 -5.18
C SER A 93 -5.00 14.02 -3.92
N ARG A 94 -4.28 14.85 -3.16
CA ARG A 94 -4.78 15.40 -1.89
C ARG A 94 -6.10 16.17 -2.08
N SER A 95 -6.13 17.09 -3.00
CA SER A 95 -7.32 17.91 -3.26
C SER A 95 -8.50 17.05 -3.72
N TYR A 96 -8.25 16.11 -4.61
CA TYR A 96 -9.24 15.18 -5.09
C TYR A 96 -9.80 14.28 -3.97
N ILE A 97 -8.94 13.72 -3.11
CA ILE A 97 -9.37 12.89 -1.97
C ILE A 97 -10.27 13.69 -1.03
N ILE A 98 -9.87 14.89 -0.66
CA ILE A 98 -10.65 15.76 0.23
C ILE A 98 -12.02 16.07 -0.39
N GLU A 99 -12.08 16.38 -1.67
CA GLU A 99 -13.33 16.63 -2.39
C GLU A 99 -14.25 15.40 -2.34
N GLN A 100 -13.73 14.23 -2.70
CA GLN A 100 -14.49 12.97 -2.70
C GLN A 100 -14.95 12.54 -1.30
N MET A 101 -14.27 12.99 -0.25
CA MET A 101 -14.61 12.76 1.16
C MET A 101 -15.43 13.90 1.79
N GLY A 102 -16.12 14.68 0.98
CA GLY A 102 -17.03 15.73 1.46
C GLY A 102 -16.32 16.91 2.12
N GLY A 103 -15.17 17.32 1.62
CA GLY A 103 -14.36 18.43 2.11
C GLY A 103 -13.53 18.13 3.36
N LYS A 104 -13.35 16.86 3.71
CA LYS A 104 -12.63 16.42 4.91
C LYS A 104 -11.48 15.50 4.56
N SER A 105 -10.41 15.54 5.35
CA SER A 105 -9.29 14.62 5.24
C SER A 105 -9.67 13.19 5.66
N PRO A 106 -8.96 12.14 5.20
CA PRO A 106 -9.15 10.78 5.67
C PRO A 106 -8.97 10.65 7.19
N ASP A 107 -9.78 9.82 7.83
CA ASP A 107 -9.60 9.44 9.24
C ASP A 107 -8.63 8.26 9.38
N VAL A 108 -8.59 7.38 8.37
CA VAL A 108 -7.74 6.21 8.33
C VAL A 108 -7.06 6.09 6.99
N ILE A 109 -5.76 5.95 6.97
CA ILE A 109 -4.99 5.66 5.75
C ILE A 109 -4.24 4.35 5.94
N VAL A 110 -4.47 3.41 5.01
CA VAL A 110 -3.72 2.17 4.95
C VAL A 110 -2.66 2.28 3.86
N CYS A 111 -1.41 2.39 4.27
CA CYS A 111 -0.25 2.37 3.39
C CYS A 111 0.07 0.91 3.03
N ASN A 112 -0.51 0.44 1.92
CA ASN A 112 -0.40 -0.94 1.46
C ASN A 112 0.32 -1.06 0.11
N SER A 113 0.41 0.02 -0.68
CA SER A 113 1.06 0.00 -2.00
C SER A 113 2.40 -0.71 -1.97
N GLY A 114 2.65 -1.52 -2.99
CA GLY A 114 3.94 -2.15 -3.14
C GLY A 114 3.93 -3.26 -4.18
N LEU A 115 5.08 -3.44 -4.80
CA LEU A 115 5.34 -4.56 -5.70
C LEU A 115 5.71 -5.78 -4.85
N SER A 116 5.05 -6.90 -5.09
CA SER A 116 5.25 -8.12 -4.27
C SER A 116 6.50 -8.88 -4.67
N GLU A 117 6.80 -8.89 -5.94
CA GLU A 117 7.90 -9.67 -6.49
C GLU A 117 8.47 -9.00 -7.72
N GLY A 118 9.68 -8.83 -7.72
CA GLY A 118 10.56 -8.38 -8.79
C GLY A 118 11.94 -8.28 -8.16
N GLY A 119 12.93 -8.79 -8.84
CA GLY A 119 14.28 -8.62 -8.41
C GLY A 119 15.00 -9.91 -8.03
N TYR A 120 16.26 -9.71 -7.80
CA TYR A 120 17.28 -10.74 -7.68
C TYR A 120 17.29 -11.36 -6.30
N ARG A 121 17.32 -12.68 -6.29
CA ARG A 121 17.67 -13.48 -5.09
C ARG A 121 19.16 -13.74 -5.12
N PHE A 122 19.88 -13.43 -4.06
CA PHE A 122 21.30 -13.72 -3.95
C PHE A 122 21.58 -15.22 -4.21
N GLY A 123 22.62 -15.50 -4.98
CA GLY A 123 23.04 -16.86 -5.27
C GLY A 123 22.27 -17.59 -6.36
N ARG A 124 21.30 -16.97 -7.03
CA ARG A 124 20.66 -17.58 -8.19
C ARG A 124 21.60 -17.51 -9.40
N ALA A 125 22.19 -18.66 -9.76
CA ALA A 125 22.98 -18.76 -10.98
C ALA A 125 22.09 -18.57 -12.22
N LEU A 126 22.62 -17.87 -13.22
CA LEU A 126 21.98 -17.84 -14.53
C LEU A 126 22.11 -19.24 -15.19
N PRO A 127 21.04 -19.71 -15.85
CA PRO A 127 21.10 -21.00 -16.54
C PRO A 127 22.23 -21.01 -17.58
N GLU A 128 22.83 -22.14 -17.79
CA GLU A 128 23.78 -22.34 -18.89
C GLU A 128 23.02 -22.39 -20.20
N ILE A 129 23.59 -21.77 -21.24
CA ILE A 129 23.06 -21.80 -22.61
C ILE A 129 24.07 -22.53 -23.45
N GLU A 130 23.66 -23.64 -24.06
CA GLU A 130 24.51 -24.45 -24.92
C GLU A 130 24.97 -23.61 -26.13
N GLY A 131 26.25 -23.68 -26.43
CA GLY A 131 26.87 -22.91 -27.52
C GLY A 131 27.13 -21.43 -27.22
N GLU A 132 26.79 -20.93 -26.04
CA GLU A 132 27.06 -19.54 -25.65
C GLU A 132 28.58 -19.30 -25.50
N SER A 133 29.11 -18.32 -26.22
CA SER A 133 30.49 -17.90 -26.06
C SER A 133 30.72 -17.19 -24.72
N ARG A 134 31.99 -17.16 -24.27
CA ARG A 134 32.38 -16.44 -23.04
C ARG A 134 32.03 -14.94 -23.11
N ALA A 135 32.09 -14.33 -24.27
CA ALA A 135 31.75 -12.92 -24.47
C ALA A 135 30.27 -12.68 -24.33
N GLU A 136 29.42 -13.50 -24.96
CA GLU A 136 27.96 -13.43 -24.85
C GLU A 136 27.50 -13.66 -23.41
N ARG A 137 28.07 -14.67 -22.73
CA ARG A 137 27.79 -14.91 -21.32
C ARG A 137 28.10 -13.70 -20.44
N ARG A 138 29.20 -13.02 -20.69
CA ARG A 138 29.57 -11.79 -19.95
C ARG A 138 28.55 -10.68 -20.14
N VAL A 139 28.08 -10.47 -21.35
CA VAL A 139 27.05 -9.47 -21.67
C VAL A 139 25.74 -9.82 -20.97
N ARG A 140 25.31 -11.06 -21.05
CA ARG A 140 24.09 -11.56 -20.41
C ARG A 140 24.12 -11.45 -18.88
N VAL A 141 25.23 -11.79 -18.26
CA VAL A 141 25.43 -11.65 -16.80
C VAL A 141 25.34 -10.19 -16.39
N ARG A 142 26.01 -9.30 -17.12
CA ARG A 142 25.95 -7.86 -16.87
C ARG A 142 24.52 -7.32 -17.00
N GLN A 143 23.82 -7.69 -18.06
CA GLN A 143 22.45 -7.24 -18.29
C GLN A 143 21.52 -7.72 -17.17
N SER A 144 21.56 -9.00 -16.82
CA SER A 144 20.79 -9.56 -15.72
C SER A 144 21.06 -8.85 -14.39
N PHE A 145 22.31 -8.52 -14.10
CA PHE A 145 22.68 -7.77 -12.90
C PHE A 145 22.05 -6.37 -12.90
N MET A 146 22.11 -5.66 -14.04
CA MET A 146 21.53 -4.32 -14.15
C MET A 146 20.01 -4.33 -14.03
N ASP A 147 19.35 -5.31 -14.63
CA ASP A 147 17.90 -5.45 -14.57
C ASP A 147 17.45 -5.77 -13.13
N ASN A 148 18.13 -6.69 -12.48
CA ASN A 148 17.87 -7.02 -11.07
C ASN A 148 18.06 -5.82 -10.13
N LEU A 149 19.06 -4.98 -10.37
CA LEU A 149 19.24 -3.75 -9.61
C LEU A 149 18.10 -2.76 -9.82
N ARG A 150 17.65 -2.59 -11.07
CA ARG A 150 16.52 -1.69 -11.39
C ARG A 150 15.24 -2.17 -10.70
N GLU A 151 14.94 -3.46 -10.79
CA GLU A 151 13.77 -4.04 -10.13
C GLU A 151 13.85 -3.90 -8.60
N SER A 152 15.00 -4.18 -7.99
CA SER A 152 15.18 -4.01 -6.54
C SER A 152 15.00 -2.55 -6.10
N ARG A 153 15.48 -1.59 -6.88
CA ARG A 153 15.27 -0.16 -6.62
C ARG A 153 13.80 0.20 -6.71
N LEU A 154 13.11 -0.23 -7.78
CA LEU A 154 11.69 0.04 -7.95
C LEU A 154 10.86 -0.48 -6.77
N VAL A 155 11.15 -1.69 -6.29
CA VAL A 155 10.50 -2.28 -5.12
C VAL A 155 10.78 -1.46 -3.85
N MET A 156 12.03 -1.05 -3.64
CA MET A 156 12.41 -0.22 -2.48
C MET A 156 11.77 1.16 -2.54
N ASP A 157 11.81 1.82 -3.68
CA ASP A 157 11.29 3.18 -3.85
C ASP A 157 9.78 3.21 -3.67
N THR A 158 9.05 2.28 -4.29
CA THR A 158 7.60 2.18 -4.12
C THR A 158 7.18 2.01 -2.66
N LYS A 159 7.91 1.19 -1.89
CA LYS A 159 7.56 0.92 -0.49
C LYS A 159 8.11 1.97 0.48
N ARG A 160 9.34 2.40 0.28
CA ARG A 160 9.98 3.37 1.16
C ARG A 160 9.46 4.78 0.89
N GLU A 161 9.68 5.28 -0.33
CA GLU A 161 9.31 6.65 -0.70
C GLU A 161 7.79 6.84 -0.67
N GLY A 162 7.03 5.90 -1.24
CA GLY A 162 5.59 5.97 -1.24
C GLY A 162 5.02 6.07 0.19
N PHE A 163 5.46 5.23 1.12
CA PHE A 163 4.95 5.26 2.48
C PHE A 163 5.38 6.52 3.24
N VAL A 164 6.64 6.92 3.11
CA VAL A 164 7.16 8.13 3.75
C VAL A 164 6.46 9.38 3.22
N SER A 165 6.31 9.49 1.91
CA SER A 165 5.68 10.66 1.27
C SER A 165 4.20 10.80 1.64
N TRP A 166 3.44 9.70 1.61
CA TRP A 166 2.04 9.70 2.06
C TRP A 166 1.92 10.06 3.54
N THR A 167 2.84 9.55 4.36
CA THR A 167 2.89 9.87 5.78
C THR A 167 3.15 11.36 6.01
N HIS A 168 4.15 11.94 5.35
CA HIS A 168 4.44 13.37 5.47
C HIS A 168 3.27 14.24 5.06
N LEU A 169 2.64 13.92 3.94
CA LEU A 169 1.50 14.68 3.44
C LEU A 169 0.36 14.70 4.47
N TRP A 170 -0.07 13.52 4.90
CA TRP A 170 -1.29 13.41 5.71
C TRP A 170 -1.07 13.62 7.20
N ALA A 171 0.07 13.23 7.75
CA ALA A 171 0.41 13.57 9.14
C ALA A 171 0.60 15.08 9.29
N GLY A 172 1.25 15.73 8.33
CA GLY A 172 1.37 17.18 8.30
C GLY A 172 0.01 17.87 8.21
N ASP A 173 -0.87 17.38 7.34
CA ASP A 173 -2.24 17.89 7.19
C ASP A 173 -3.05 17.74 8.49
N ALA A 174 -2.98 16.57 9.12
CA ALA A 174 -3.68 16.30 10.37
C ALA A 174 -3.21 17.21 11.52
N VAL A 175 -1.90 17.41 11.63
CA VAL A 175 -1.33 18.33 12.65
C VAL A 175 -1.76 19.76 12.40
N TYR A 176 -1.68 20.24 11.14
CA TYR A 176 -2.04 21.60 10.78
C TYR A 176 -3.52 21.89 11.03
N HIS A 177 -4.41 20.99 10.63
CA HIS A 177 -5.86 21.15 10.77
C HIS A 177 -6.41 20.63 12.12
N LYS A 178 -5.58 20.08 13.00
CA LYS A 178 -5.96 19.48 14.29
C LYS A 178 -7.04 18.40 14.13
N THR A 179 -6.86 17.53 13.13
CA THR A 179 -7.77 16.42 12.84
C THR A 179 -7.15 15.08 13.26
N ALA A 180 -7.98 14.16 13.76
CA ALA A 180 -7.52 12.82 14.10
C ALA A 180 -7.19 12.02 12.82
N LEU A 181 -6.05 11.33 12.83
CA LEU A 181 -5.61 10.47 11.73
C LEU A 181 -5.00 9.16 12.27
N GLN A 182 -5.41 8.04 11.70
CA GLN A 182 -4.80 6.75 11.93
C GLN A 182 -4.02 6.31 10.68
N LEU A 183 -2.75 6.01 10.85
CA LEU A 183 -1.87 5.49 9.81
C LEU A 183 -1.57 4.03 10.05
N LEU A 184 -1.92 3.17 9.11
CA LEU A 184 -1.69 1.73 9.15
C LEU A 184 -0.70 1.35 8.06
N TYR A 185 0.38 0.68 8.41
CA TYR A 185 1.41 0.26 7.46
C TYR A 185 1.40 -1.24 7.28
N VAL A 186 1.25 -1.68 6.04
CA VAL A 186 1.29 -3.10 5.69
C VAL A 186 2.74 -3.53 5.47
N SER A 187 3.32 -4.21 6.46
CA SER A 187 4.64 -4.83 6.37
C SER A 187 4.54 -6.31 5.98
N SER A 188 5.50 -7.12 6.34
CA SER A 188 5.57 -8.55 6.05
C SER A 188 6.33 -9.29 7.15
N MET A 189 5.97 -10.55 7.39
CA MET A 189 6.77 -11.43 8.24
C MET A 189 8.20 -11.58 7.76
N GLN A 190 8.43 -11.48 6.45
CA GLN A 190 9.78 -11.50 5.87
C GLN A 190 10.67 -10.33 6.32
N ALA A 191 10.09 -9.29 6.89
CA ALA A 191 10.86 -8.22 7.51
C ALA A 191 11.57 -8.67 8.81
N ILE A 192 11.06 -9.71 9.47
CA ILE A 192 11.60 -10.26 10.72
C ILE A 192 12.33 -11.57 10.44
N GLU A 193 11.69 -12.45 9.65
CA GLU A 193 12.22 -13.75 9.26
C GLU A 193 12.41 -13.79 7.73
N PRO A 194 13.56 -13.33 7.22
CA PRO A 194 13.71 -13.03 5.79
C PRO A 194 13.66 -14.23 4.84
N GLY A 195 13.82 -15.46 5.29
CA GLY A 195 13.67 -16.64 4.45
C GLY A 195 14.35 -16.54 3.08
N ILE A 196 13.77 -17.18 2.05
CA ILE A 196 14.21 -17.09 0.64
C ILE A 196 13.48 -15.92 -0.04
N ALA A 197 13.72 -14.72 0.40
CA ALA A 197 13.05 -13.53 -0.12
C ALA A 197 13.98 -12.68 -1.02
N VAL A 198 13.36 -11.78 -1.78
CA VAL A 198 14.09 -10.78 -2.57
C VAL A 198 14.67 -9.73 -1.61
N PRO A 199 15.99 -9.49 -1.60
CA PRO A 199 16.63 -8.61 -0.63
C PRO A 199 16.02 -7.21 -0.57
N GLY A 200 15.74 -6.58 -1.71
CA GLY A 200 15.11 -5.26 -1.77
C GLY A 200 13.73 -5.22 -1.11
N TYR A 201 12.95 -6.30 -1.25
CA TYR A 201 11.67 -6.43 -0.57
C TYR A 201 11.81 -6.49 0.95
N VAL A 202 12.72 -7.35 1.44
CA VAL A 202 12.98 -7.54 2.88
C VAL A 202 13.43 -6.23 3.53
N VAL A 203 14.42 -5.56 2.92
CA VAL A 203 14.95 -4.27 3.41
C VAL A 203 13.85 -3.21 3.44
N ALA A 204 13.05 -3.10 2.39
CA ALA A 204 11.95 -2.14 2.33
C ALA A 204 10.88 -2.43 3.40
N LYS A 205 10.49 -3.69 3.58
CA LYS A 205 9.49 -4.08 4.60
C LYS A 205 10.02 -3.95 6.03
N TRP A 206 11.33 -4.16 6.24
CA TRP A 206 11.97 -3.88 7.53
C TRP A 206 11.97 -2.37 7.84
N ALA A 207 12.26 -1.50 6.87
CA ALA A 207 12.18 -0.06 7.05
C ALA A 207 10.76 0.40 7.42
N VAL A 208 9.73 -0.19 6.80
CA VAL A 208 8.32 0.09 7.09
C VAL A 208 7.95 -0.21 8.55
N LEU A 209 8.54 -1.23 9.18
CA LEU A 209 8.30 -1.52 10.60
C LEU A 209 8.73 -0.38 11.53
N ARG A 210 9.69 0.44 11.12
CA ARG A 210 10.23 1.54 11.95
C ARG A 210 9.46 2.85 11.78
N LEU A 211 8.65 2.99 10.75
CA LEU A 211 7.90 4.22 10.53
C LEU A 211 6.97 4.58 11.70
N PRO A 212 6.16 3.67 12.27
CA PRO A 212 5.31 3.99 13.42
C PRO A 212 6.10 4.47 14.64
N GLU A 213 7.26 3.86 14.90
CA GLU A 213 8.12 4.24 16.03
C GLU A 213 8.69 5.64 15.84
N ILE A 214 9.20 5.93 14.63
CA ILE A 214 9.76 7.25 14.28
C ILE A 214 8.66 8.32 14.40
N LEU A 215 7.47 8.06 13.87
CA LEU A 215 6.35 8.98 13.93
C LEU A 215 5.88 9.22 15.36
N ARG A 216 5.78 8.16 16.16
CA ARG A 216 5.42 8.28 17.57
C ARG A 216 6.38 9.21 18.30
N VAL A 217 7.69 9.06 18.10
CA VAL A 217 8.69 9.92 18.75
C VAL A 217 8.60 11.37 18.23
N ASN A 218 8.43 11.57 16.94
CA ASN A 218 8.39 12.91 16.36
C ASN A 218 7.06 13.64 16.61
N LEU A 219 5.94 12.93 16.66
CA LEU A 219 4.61 13.52 16.78
C LEU A 219 4.14 13.62 18.22
N CYS A 220 4.63 12.80 19.16
CA CYS A 220 4.23 12.88 20.56
C CYS A 220 4.55 14.25 21.22
N MET A 221 5.53 14.97 20.66
CA MET A 221 5.89 16.32 21.11
C MET A 221 5.00 17.41 20.48
N VAL A 222 4.22 17.07 19.45
CA VAL A 222 3.50 18.05 18.62
C VAL A 222 1.99 17.81 18.62
N SER A 223 1.55 16.55 18.65
CA SER A 223 0.12 16.23 18.52
C SER A 223 -0.21 14.80 18.99
N GLU A 224 -1.24 14.67 19.82
CA GLU A 224 -1.89 13.39 20.13
C GLU A 224 -2.86 12.93 19.04
N MET A 225 -3.02 13.71 17.98
CA MET A 225 -4.02 13.51 16.95
C MET A 225 -3.67 12.41 15.94
N VAL A 226 -2.40 12.02 15.83
CA VAL A 226 -1.96 11.01 14.87
C VAL A 226 -1.55 9.74 15.59
N SER A 227 -2.21 8.64 15.25
CA SER A 227 -1.83 7.29 15.72
C SER A 227 -1.31 6.44 14.57
N CYS A 228 -0.30 5.63 14.84
CA CYS A 228 0.39 4.84 13.82
C CYS A 228 0.55 3.39 14.25
N PHE A 229 0.23 2.46 13.35
CA PHE A 229 0.32 1.03 13.58
C PHE A 229 0.97 0.33 12.39
N CYS A 230 1.63 -0.80 12.65
CA CYS A 230 2.14 -1.67 11.60
C CYS A 230 1.43 -3.02 11.67
N ILE A 231 0.96 -3.51 10.52
CA ILE A 231 0.33 -4.81 10.35
C ILE A 231 1.29 -5.69 9.55
N MET A 232 1.55 -6.90 10.03
CA MET A 232 2.38 -7.87 9.35
C MET A 232 1.52 -8.97 8.74
N PHE A 233 1.73 -9.24 7.45
CA PHE A 233 1.13 -10.37 6.77
C PHE A 233 2.19 -11.39 6.38
N GLN A 234 1.85 -12.66 6.53
CA GLN A 234 2.57 -13.76 5.92
C GLN A 234 1.78 -14.19 4.69
N LEU A 235 2.38 -14.02 3.51
CA LEU A 235 1.86 -14.66 2.31
C LEU A 235 2.27 -16.12 2.38
N ILE A 236 1.30 -16.99 2.51
CA ILE A 236 1.45 -18.46 2.50
C ILE A 236 1.66 -18.92 1.07
#